data_e7a02ade63158bc8b1258384683deab5
#
_entry.id   e7a02ade63158bc8b1258384683deab5
#
_cell.length_a   1.000
_cell.length_b   1.000
_cell.length_c   1.000
_cell.angle_alpha   90.00
_cell.angle_beta   90.00
_cell.angle_gamma   90.00
#
_symmetry.space_group_name_H-M   'P 1'
#
loop_
_entity.id
_entity.type
_entity.pdbx_description
1 polymer ?
#
loop_
_entity_poly.entity_id
_entity_poly.type
_entity_poly.pdbx_seq_one_letter_code
_entity_poly.pdbx_strand_id
1 'polypeptide(L)'
;MDIKKIRLDFPMLNNKTMQGKPLVYFDNGATSLKPQCVIDAICDYYSNFTANAHRGDYDIAHKVDQTFDAVRSKVANFINAKDKEVVFTAGTSMSINMVAYGYGVKYLTENDEILITEAEHASNVLPWYKVAEQTGCKVNFIELDEKGRLTVDNLKKALNSNVKIVSLAHISNVLGYDFDVKEFSKLIHEVGAIFLLDGAQSVPHKKVDVKDLDVDFLVFSGHKMCGPTGIGVLYGKYDLLNKMDPLMTGGGMNTKFDMCGNIGYQHPPLKFEAGTQNIAGVIGLGAAIDYLNSIGLDVIEQREKELKRYAIKKLKEVDIITIYNDDNDSGIITFNVKDVFAQDAASLFNSYGIAVRCGEHCS
;
A
#
# COMPACT_ATOMS: atom_id res chain seq x y z
N MET A 1 -16.17 18.11 -9.71
CA MET A 1 -15.18 17.34 -10.51
C MET A 1 -15.67 17.13 -11.93
N ASP A 2 -14.90 17.50 -12.96
CA ASP A 2 -15.22 17.23 -14.36
C ASP A 2 -14.71 15.84 -14.78
N ILE A 3 -15.57 14.84 -14.64
CA ILE A 3 -15.24 13.43 -14.93
C ILE A 3 -14.86 13.21 -16.40
N LYS A 4 -15.50 13.95 -17.35
CA LYS A 4 -15.17 13.79 -18.77
C LYS A 4 -13.75 14.22 -19.08
N LYS A 5 -13.31 15.33 -18.48
CA LYS A 5 -11.94 15.84 -18.61
C LYS A 5 -10.95 14.87 -17.97
N ILE A 6 -11.18 14.42 -16.73
CA ILE A 6 -10.30 13.48 -16.02
C ILE A 6 -10.14 12.17 -16.80
N ARG A 7 -11.22 11.63 -17.39
CA ARG A 7 -11.11 10.38 -18.17
C ARG A 7 -10.17 10.50 -19.37
N LEU A 8 -10.02 11.67 -19.97
CA LEU A 8 -9.10 11.91 -21.08
C LEU A 8 -7.62 11.82 -20.64
N ASP A 9 -7.33 12.02 -19.38
CA ASP A 9 -5.97 11.90 -18.84
C ASP A 9 -5.46 10.46 -18.86
N PHE A 10 -6.36 9.45 -18.97
CA PHE A 10 -6.04 8.03 -18.91
C PHE A 10 -6.06 7.41 -20.32
N PRO A 11 -4.89 7.15 -20.94
CA PRO A 11 -4.81 6.63 -22.32
C PRO A 11 -5.57 5.31 -22.53
N MET A 12 -5.60 4.44 -21.51
CA MET A 12 -6.33 3.17 -21.60
C MET A 12 -7.85 3.32 -21.67
N LEU A 13 -8.40 4.48 -21.29
CA LEU A 13 -9.83 4.77 -21.42
C LEU A 13 -10.19 5.43 -22.75
N ASN A 14 -9.18 5.86 -23.53
CA ASN A 14 -9.37 6.57 -24.78
C ASN A 14 -9.42 5.58 -25.96
N ASN A 15 -10.62 5.30 -26.46
CA ASN A 15 -10.86 4.44 -27.62
C ASN A 15 -10.35 3.00 -27.50
N LYS A 16 -10.11 2.50 -26.30
CA LYS A 16 -9.75 1.09 -26.08
C LYS A 16 -10.99 0.23 -25.95
N THR A 17 -10.91 -0.96 -26.50
CA THR A 17 -11.96 -1.95 -26.44
C THR A 17 -11.44 -3.26 -25.84
N MET A 18 -12.36 -3.99 -25.23
CA MET A 18 -12.15 -5.37 -24.79
C MET A 18 -13.29 -6.20 -25.33
N GLN A 19 -12.99 -7.31 -26.02
CA GLN A 19 -13.99 -8.12 -26.72
C GLN A 19 -14.85 -7.32 -27.74
N GLY A 20 -14.28 -6.32 -28.40
CA GLY A 20 -14.98 -5.44 -29.33
C GLY A 20 -15.98 -4.46 -28.68
N LYS A 21 -16.03 -4.38 -27.36
CA LYS A 21 -16.85 -3.44 -26.57
C LYS A 21 -15.99 -2.35 -25.96
N PRO A 22 -16.54 -1.15 -25.70
CA PRO A 22 -15.82 -0.13 -24.93
C PRO A 22 -15.34 -0.67 -23.59
N LEU A 23 -14.06 -0.38 -23.23
CA LEU A 23 -13.48 -0.84 -21.97
C LEU A 23 -14.19 -0.18 -20.77
N VAL A 24 -14.70 -1.01 -19.86
CA VAL A 24 -15.15 -0.63 -18.51
C VAL A 24 -14.20 -1.29 -17.51
N TYR A 25 -13.34 -0.50 -16.87
CA TYR A 25 -12.29 -1.01 -15.98
C TYR A 25 -12.69 -0.82 -14.52
N PHE A 26 -13.03 -1.91 -13.83
CA PHE A 26 -13.39 -1.95 -12.40
C PHE A 26 -12.39 -2.71 -11.54
N ASP A 27 -11.24 -3.13 -12.08
CA ASP A 27 -10.21 -3.85 -11.31
C ASP A 27 -9.16 -2.89 -10.68
N ASN A 28 -9.56 -1.66 -10.33
CA ASN A 28 -8.67 -0.65 -9.74
C ASN A 28 -8.12 -1.08 -8.36
N GLY A 29 -8.84 -1.88 -7.59
CA GLY A 29 -8.38 -2.44 -6.32
C GLY A 29 -7.16 -3.34 -6.46
N ALA A 30 -6.95 -3.95 -7.63
CA ALA A 30 -5.74 -4.70 -7.95
C ALA A 30 -4.61 -3.80 -8.45
N THR A 31 -4.90 -2.94 -9.43
CA THR A 31 -3.99 -1.91 -9.94
C THR A 31 -4.79 -0.81 -10.63
N SER A 32 -4.52 0.45 -10.33
CA SER A 32 -5.16 1.58 -10.99
C SER A 32 -4.57 1.82 -12.39
N LEU A 33 -5.35 2.42 -13.28
CA LEU A 33 -4.84 2.93 -14.55
C LEU A 33 -3.86 4.09 -14.30
N LYS A 34 -3.02 4.40 -15.29
CA LYS A 34 -1.99 5.42 -15.19
C LYS A 34 -2.38 6.63 -16.04
N PRO A 35 -2.41 7.86 -15.47
CA PRO A 35 -2.62 9.06 -16.25
C PRO A 35 -1.39 9.36 -17.13
N GLN A 36 -1.60 10.06 -18.23
CA GLN A 36 -0.56 10.36 -19.20
C GLN A 36 0.64 11.07 -18.56
N CYS A 37 0.41 11.98 -17.62
CA CYS A 37 1.49 12.70 -16.93
C CYS A 37 2.49 11.79 -16.19
N VAL A 38 2.02 10.64 -15.66
CA VAL A 38 2.90 9.65 -15.01
C VAL A 38 3.75 8.91 -16.06
N ILE A 39 3.14 8.56 -17.21
CA ILE A 39 3.84 7.92 -18.32
C ILE A 39 4.90 8.88 -18.87
N ASP A 40 4.54 10.14 -19.09
CA ASP A 40 5.43 11.17 -19.61
C ASP A 40 6.62 11.44 -18.69
N ALA A 41 6.39 11.48 -17.36
CA ALA A 41 7.47 11.68 -16.38
C ALA A 41 8.51 10.55 -16.42
N ILE A 42 8.07 9.30 -16.56
CA ILE A 42 8.96 8.14 -16.71
C ILE A 42 9.71 8.20 -18.05
N CYS A 43 9.02 8.53 -19.14
CA CYS A 43 9.63 8.68 -20.46
C CYS A 43 10.65 9.82 -20.49
N ASP A 44 10.36 10.96 -19.86
CA ASP A 44 11.27 12.10 -19.77
C ASP A 44 12.58 11.73 -19.05
N TYR A 45 12.47 11.02 -17.92
CA TYR A 45 13.66 10.51 -17.22
C TYR A 45 14.55 9.67 -18.13
N TYR A 46 13.97 8.66 -18.80
CA TYR A 46 14.76 7.79 -19.67
C TYR A 46 15.28 8.48 -20.92
N SER A 47 14.57 9.46 -21.47
CA SER A 47 14.94 10.10 -22.71
C SER A 47 15.92 11.27 -22.52
N ASN A 48 15.85 11.98 -21.38
CA ASN A 48 16.48 13.30 -21.26
C ASN A 48 17.49 13.44 -20.11
N PHE A 49 17.38 12.63 -19.02
CA PHE A 49 18.30 12.81 -17.88
C PHE A 49 18.59 11.51 -17.09
N THR A 50 18.72 10.38 -17.80
CA THR A 50 19.09 9.11 -17.17
C THR A 50 20.49 9.19 -16.56
N ALA A 51 20.56 9.01 -15.23
CA ALA A 51 21.80 8.83 -14.48
C ALA A 51 21.51 8.00 -13.21
N ASN A 52 22.57 7.53 -12.54
CA ASN A 52 22.45 6.87 -11.25
C ASN A 52 22.39 7.91 -10.13
N ALA A 53 21.44 7.79 -9.23
CA ALA A 53 21.29 8.68 -8.08
C ALA A 53 22.49 8.56 -7.10
N HIS A 54 22.90 9.67 -6.52
CA HIS A 54 23.91 9.80 -5.45
C HIS A 54 25.33 9.29 -5.82
N ARG A 55 25.66 9.20 -7.11
CA ARG A 55 26.93 8.60 -7.57
C ARG A 55 27.65 9.33 -8.69
N GLY A 56 27.21 10.48 -9.13
CA GLY A 56 27.79 11.20 -10.24
C GLY A 56 28.03 12.68 -9.93
N ASP A 57 29.21 13.19 -10.33
CA ASP A 57 29.60 14.60 -10.16
C ASP A 57 29.43 15.38 -11.50
N TYR A 58 28.28 15.24 -12.15
CA TYR A 58 27.93 15.90 -13.39
C TYR A 58 26.46 16.33 -13.42
N ASP A 59 26.12 17.33 -14.21
CA ASP A 59 24.83 18.04 -14.19
C ASP A 59 23.61 17.11 -14.26
N ILE A 60 23.65 16.08 -15.12
CA ILE A 60 22.54 15.14 -15.26
C ILE A 60 22.36 14.31 -13.95
N ALA A 61 23.46 13.88 -13.32
CA ALA A 61 23.38 13.15 -12.05
C ALA A 61 22.84 14.05 -10.94
N HIS A 62 23.28 15.29 -10.84
CA HIS A 62 22.74 16.27 -9.88
C HIS A 62 21.25 16.51 -10.09
N LYS A 63 20.78 16.59 -11.36
CA LYS A 63 19.34 16.68 -11.66
C LYS A 63 18.56 15.46 -11.15
N VAL A 64 19.12 14.25 -11.33
CA VAL A 64 18.51 13.01 -10.81
C VAL A 64 18.43 13.05 -9.30
N ASP A 65 19.52 13.42 -8.60
CA ASP A 65 19.55 13.50 -7.14
C ASP A 65 18.50 14.47 -6.60
N GLN A 66 18.47 15.68 -7.15
CA GLN A 66 17.48 16.69 -6.76
C GLN A 66 16.04 16.22 -7.02
N THR A 67 15.80 15.54 -8.14
CA THR A 67 14.46 15.02 -8.47
C THR A 67 14.06 13.89 -7.51
N PHE A 68 15.00 12.98 -7.23
CA PHE A 68 14.77 11.85 -6.32
C PHE A 68 14.44 12.32 -4.90
N ASP A 69 15.23 13.27 -4.37
CA ASP A 69 15.02 13.84 -3.05
C ASP A 69 13.74 14.69 -2.98
N ALA A 70 13.42 15.44 -4.03
CA ALA A 70 12.16 16.18 -4.12
C ALA A 70 10.94 15.25 -4.10
N VAL A 71 11.01 14.08 -4.74
CA VAL A 71 9.93 13.09 -4.67
C VAL A 71 9.82 12.49 -3.26
N ARG A 72 10.94 12.23 -2.57
CA ARG A 72 10.91 11.79 -1.18
C ARG A 72 10.19 12.79 -0.28
N SER A 73 10.54 14.07 -0.39
CA SER A 73 9.87 15.15 0.34
C SER A 73 8.38 15.24 -0.01
N LYS A 74 8.02 15.01 -1.28
CA LYS A 74 6.64 14.98 -1.74
C LYS A 74 5.85 13.83 -1.11
N VAL A 75 6.42 12.62 -1.06
CA VAL A 75 5.83 11.47 -0.35
C VAL A 75 5.67 11.76 1.13
N ALA A 76 6.72 12.30 1.77
CA ALA A 76 6.67 12.66 3.19
C ALA A 76 5.54 13.65 3.47
N ASN A 77 5.41 14.70 2.67
CA ASN A 77 4.33 15.69 2.80
C ASN A 77 2.94 15.07 2.56
N PHE A 78 2.83 14.14 1.62
CA PHE A 78 1.56 13.48 1.27
C PHE A 78 0.96 12.69 2.43
N ILE A 79 1.80 12.12 3.30
CA ILE A 79 1.38 11.35 4.49
C ILE A 79 1.69 12.06 5.81
N ASN A 80 2.12 13.34 5.80
CA ASN A 80 2.56 14.15 6.95
C ASN A 80 3.72 13.52 7.75
N ALA A 81 4.70 12.93 7.06
CA ALA A 81 5.95 12.39 7.61
C ALA A 81 7.13 13.36 7.44
N LYS A 82 8.33 12.92 7.85
CA LYS A 82 9.62 13.54 7.53
C LYS A 82 10.34 12.73 6.46
N ASP A 83 11.17 13.36 5.63
CA ASP A 83 11.93 12.70 4.56
C ASP A 83 12.73 11.49 5.06
N LYS A 84 13.37 11.60 6.22
CA LYS A 84 14.14 10.52 6.85
C LYS A 84 13.32 9.33 7.36
N GLU A 85 11.99 9.44 7.34
CA GLU A 85 11.03 8.41 7.73
C GLU A 85 10.42 7.69 6.53
N VAL A 86 10.82 8.07 5.30
CA VAL A 86 10.30 7.53 4.03
C VAL A 86 11.38 6.71 3.34
N VAL A 87 11.14 5.42 3.15
CA VAL A 87 11.99 4.47 2.44
C VAL A 87 11.29 4.04 1.16
N PHE A 88 11.96 4.13 0.01
CA PHE A 88 11.46 3.58 -1.24
C PHE A 88 11.68 2.07 -1.31
N THR A 89 10.64 1.35 -1.73
CA THR A 89 10.63 -0.12 -1.83
C THR A 89 10.03 -0.54 -3.17
N ALA A 90 9.99 -1.83 -3.46
CA ALA A 90 9.31 -2.33 -4.66
C ALA A 90 7.77 -2.39 -4.53
N GLY A 91 7.22 -2.16 -3.34
CA GLY A 91 5.79 -2.20 -3.06
C GLY A 91 5.49 -2.63 -1.63
N THR A 92 4.19 -2.65 -1.27
CA THR A 92 3.70 -3.02 0.06
C THR A 92 4.28 -4.34 0.57
N SER A 93 4.30 -5.38 -0.27
CA SER A 93 4.83 -6.70 0.11
C SER A 93 6.30 -6.62 0.54
N MET A 94 7.15 -5.89 -0.20
CA MET A 94 8.55 -5.69 0.20
C MET A 94 8.64 -4.87 1.49
N SER A 95 7.84 -3.84 1.63
CA SER A 95 7.81 -2.99 2.82
C SER A 95 7.49 -3.78 4.09
N ILE A 96 6.46 -4.65 4.04
CA ILE A 96 6.10 -5.52 5.18
C ILE A 96 7.24 -6.51 5.48
N ASN A 97 7.83 -7.14 4.45
CA ASN A 97 8.97 -8.04 4.65
C ASN A 97 10.17 -7.32 5.28
N MET A 98 10.43 -6.06 4.92
CA MET A 98 11.50 -5.27 5.55
C MET A 98 11.26 -5.09 7.05
N VAL A 99 10.03 -4.81 7.48
CA VAL A 99 9.68 -4.71 8.91
C VAL A 99 9.72 -6.09 9.57
N ALA A 100 9.16 -7.12 8.92
CA ALA A 100 9.14 -8.48 9.45
C ALA A 100 10.55 -9.01 9.73
N TYR A 101 11.45 -8.92 8.77
CA TYR A 101 12.84 -9.39 8.93
C TYR A 101 13.70 -8.40 9.72
N GLY A 102 13.61 -7.11 9.43
CA GLY A 102 14.47 -6.09 10.05
C GLY A 102 14.13 -5.80 11.50
N TYR A 103 12.87 -5.92 11.89
CA TYR A 103 12.41 -5.74 13.27
C TYR A 103 11.94 -7.05 13.89
N GLY A 104 11.01 -7.76 13.25
CA GLY A 104 10.40 -8.96 13.83
C GLY A 104 11.42 -10.06 14.15
N VAL A 105 12.20 -10.51 13.17
CA VAL A 105 13.23 -11.54 13.39
C VAL A 105 14.30 -11.10 14.39
N LYS A 106 14.60 -9.81 14.46
CA LYS A 106 15.65 -9.28 15.33
C LYS A 106 15.25 -9.20 16.80
N TYR A 107 13.98 -8.89 17.08
CA TYR A 107 13.54 -8.53 18.44
C TYR A 107 12.54 -9.49 19.06
N LEU A 108 11.83 -10.31 18.28
CA LEU A 108 10.86 -11.23 18.83
C LEU A 108 11.49 -12.56 19.28
N THR A 109 10.86 -13.17 20.29
CA THR A 109 11.23 -14.44 20.90
C THR A 109 10.00 -15.37 20.95
N GLU A 110 10.21 -16.62 21.38
CA GLU A 110 9.13 -17.61 21.55
C GLU A 110 8.02 -17.21 22.54
N ASN A 111 8.28 -16.19 23.36
CA ASN A 111 7.29 -15.68 24.34
C ASN A 111 6.44 -14.55 23.76
N ASP A 112 6.75 -14.06 22.57
CA ASP A 112 6.11 -12.90 21.97
C ASP A 112 5.00 -13.31 20.99
N GLU A 113 4.08 -12.39 20.75
CA GLU A 113 2.93 -12.59 19.89
C GLU A 113 2.84 -11.47 18.82
N ILE A 114 2.42 -11.87 17.62
CA ILE A 114 2.05 -10.99 16.53
C ILE A 114 0.54 -11.13 16.31
N LEU A 115 -0.19 -10.02 16.25
CA LEU A 115 -1.62 -10.01 15.93
C LEU A 115 -1.86 -9.52 14.50
N ILE A 116 -2.66 -10.27 13.77
CA ILE A 116 -3.21 -9.95 12.44
C ILE A 116 -4.70 -10.30 12.42
N THR A 117 -5.38 -10.11 11.27
CA THR A 117 -6.76 -10.58 11.08
C THR A 117 -6.86 -11.58 9.93
N GLU A 118 -7.99 -12.29 9.83
CA GLU A 118 -8.31 -13.14 8.68
C GLU A 118 -8.63 -12.33 7.42
N ALA A 119 -8.87 -11.01 7.55
CA ALA A 119 -9.15 -10.12 6.43
C ALA A 119 -7.89 -9.49 5.81
N GLU A 120 -6.70 -9.92 6.23
CA GLU A 120 -5.43 -9.42 5.69
C GLU A 120 -5.15 -9.97 4.30
N HIS A 121 -4.52 -9.15 3.47
CA HIS A 121 -3.90 -9.61 2.23
C HIS A 121 -2.72 -10.55 2.56
N ALA A 122 -2.48 -11.59 1.76
CA ALA A 122 -1.38 -12.56 1.96
C ALA A 122 -0.02 -11.90 2.20
N SER A 123 0.23 -10.72 1.63
CA SER A 123 1.45 -9.93 1.89
C SER A 123 1.59 -9.47 3.34
N ASN A 124 0.47 -9.38 4.09
CA ASN A 124 0.44 -9.03 5.51
C ASN A 124 0.18 -10.24 6.43
N VAL A 125 0.28 -11.45 5.91
CA VAL A 125 0.17 -12.72 6.66
C VAL A 125 1.48 -13.52 6.56
N LEU A 126 1.90 -13.83 5.33
CA LEU A 126 3.00 -14.75 5.08
C LEU A 126 4.35 -14.31 5.69
N PRO A 127 4.74 -13.03 5.67
CA PRO A 127 5.98 -12.60 6.31
C PRO A 127 5.99 -12.87 7.82
N TRP A 128 4.84 -12.75 8.49
CA TRP A 128 4.73 -12.99 9.93
C TRP A 128 4.87 -14.48 10.28
N TYR A 129 4.37 -15.40 9.47
CA TYR A 129 4.64 -16.83 9.61
C TYR A 129 6.13 -17.13 9.47
N LYS A 130 6.86 -16.41 8.58
CA LYS A 130 8.31 -16.57 8.48
C LYS A 130 9.06 -16.03 9.70
N VAL A 131 8.59 -14.95 10.30
CA VAL A 131 9.12 -14.48 11.60
C VAL A 131 8.89 -15.54 12.67
N ALA A 132 7.68 -16.10 12.77
CA ALA A 132 7.36 -17.14 13.75
C ALA A 132 8.21 -18.41 13.57
N GLU A 133 8.44 -18.82 12.33
CA GLU A 133 9.32 -19.96 12.01
C GLU A 133 10.77 -19.75 12.51
N GLN A 134 11.27 -18.52 12.47
CA GLN A 134 12.65 -18.19 12.84
C GLN A 134 12.83 -17.88 14.33
N THR A 135 11.82 -17.31 14.98
CA THR A 135 11.92 -16.81 16.36
C THR A 135 11.18 -17.68 17.38
N GLY A 136 10.26 -18.52 16.90
CA GLY A 136 9.35 -19.28 17.77
C GLY A 136 8.16 -18.45 18.27
N CYS A 137 8.05 -17.15 17.95
CA CYS A 137 6.91 -16.32 18.34
C CYS A 137 5.60 -16.86 17.77
N LYS A 138 4.48 -16.43 18.32
CA LYS A 138 3.15 -16.85 17.87
C LYS A 138 2.52 -15.80 16.96
N VAL A 139 1.84 -16.27 15.91
CA VAL A 139 0.95 -15.44 15.09
C VAL A 139 -0.48 -15.79 15.46
N ASN A 140 -1.19 -14.81 16.02
CA ASN A 140 -2.57 -14.97 16.45
C ASN A 140 -3.49 -14.06 15.63
N PHE A 141 -4.73 -14.51 15.46
CA PHE A 141 -5.74 -13.77 14.70
C PHE A 141 -6.69 -13.05 15.66
N ILE A 142 -6.93 -11.75 15.38
CA ILE A 142 -8.01 -11.01 16.03
C ILE A 142 -9.31 -11.44 15.37
N GLU A 143 -10.28 -11.89 16.17
CA GLU A 143 -11.61 -12.26 15.67
C GLU A 143 -12.29 -11.06 15.01
N LEU A 144 -12.98 -11.31 13.91
CA LEU A 144 -13.85 -10.34 13.24
C LEU A 144 -15.29 -10.55 13.69
N ASP A 145 -16.13 -9.53 13.53
CA ASP A 145 -17.56 -9.68 13.77
C ASP A 145 -18.25 -10.51 12.66
N GLU A 146 -19.55 -10.79 12.80
CA GLU A 146 -20.34 -11.59 11.85
C GLU A 146 -20.33 -11.03 10.42
N LYS A 147 -19.97 -9.75 10.25
CA LYS A 147 -19.85 -9.10 8.92
C LYS A 147 -18.41 -9.02 8.41
N GLY A 148 -17.46 -9.60 9.14
CA GLY A 148 -16.03 -9.53 8.81
C GLY A 148 -15.39 -8.18 9.15
N ARG A 149 -15.94 -7.41 10.12
CA ARG A 149 -15.39 -6.12 10.56
C ARG A 149 -14.52 -6.29 11.79
N LEU A 150 -13.44 -5.55 11.81
CA LEU A 150 -12.59 -5.44 12.99
C LEU A 150 -13.15 -4.37 13.94
N THR A 151 -13.41 -4.76 15.19
CA THR A 151 -14.00 -3.89 16.21
C THR A 151 -13.01 -3.61 17.33
N VAL A 152 -13.22 -2.49 18.05
CA VAL A 152 -12.45 -2.14 19.26
C VAL A 152 -12.51 -3.24 20.31
N ASP A 153 -13.68 -3.84 20.50
CA ASP A 153 -13.87 -4.90 21.49
C ASP A 153 -13.10 -6.17 21.13
N ASN A 154 -13.05 -6.53 19.84
CA ASN A 154 -12.27 -7.68 19.37
C ASN A 154 -10.77 -7.44 19.54
N LEU A 155 -10.29 -6.22 19.23
CA LEU A 155 -8.90 -5.85 19.48
C LEU A 155 -8.57 -5.94 20.98
N LYS A 156 -9.39 -5.35 21.86
CA LYS A 156 -9.17 -5.39 23.32
C LYS A 156 -9.11 -6.81 23.89
N LYS A 157 -9.91 -7.72 23.36
CA LYS A 157 -9.87 -9.14 23.78
C LYS A 157 -8.58 -9.86 23.37
N ALA A 158 -8.01 -9.47 22.22
CA ALA A 158 -6.80 -10.08 21.69
C ALA A 158 -5.51 -9.50 22.32
N LEU A 159 -5.53 -8.23 22.74
CA LEU A 159 -4.37 -7.55 23.29
C LEU A 159 -3.99 -8.10 24.68
N ASN A 160 -2.68 -8.37 24.85
CA ASN A 160 -2.06 -8.77 26.11
C ASN A 160 -0.59 -8.32 26.15
N SER A 161 0.11 -8.54 27.26
CA SER A 161 1.51 -8.10 27.46
C SER A 161 2.54 -8.81 26.57
N ASN A 162 2.21 -9.94 25.97
CA ASN A 162 3.09 -10.69 25.08
C ASN A 162 3.01 -10.17 23.63
N VAL A 163 1.96 -9.44 23.28
CA VAL A 163 1.79 -8.84 21.96
C VAL A 163 2.88 -7.78 21.75
N LYS A 164 3.68 -7.92 20.69
CA LYS A 164 4.76 -7.00 20.33
C LYS A 164 4.55 -6.33 18.98
N ILE A 165 3.79 -6.96 18.10
CA ILE A 165 3.45 -6.42 16.77
C ILE A 165 1.97 -6.62 16.54
N VAL A 166 1.29 -5.58 16.07
CA VAL A 166 -0.04 -5.63 15.48
C VAL A 166 0.07 -5.13 14.05
N SER A 167 -0.35 -5.93 13.07
CA SER A 167 -0.24 -5.59 11.65
C SER A 167 -1.59 -5.75 10.96
N LEU A 168 -2.18 -4.63 10.51
CA LEU A 168 -3.56 -4.57 10.05
C LEU A 168 -3.70 -3.79 8.75
N ALA A 169 -4.56 -4.27 7.85
CA ALA A 169 -5.01 -3.51 6.69
C ALA A 169 -5.95 -2.38 7.12
N HIS A 170 -5.62 -1.13 6.78
CA HIS A 170 -6.46 0.03 7.06
C HIS A 170 -7.84 -0.08 6.40
N ILE A 171 -7.85 -0.56 5.15
CA ILE A 171 -9.07 -0.92 4.42
C ILE A 171 -8.87 -2.32 3.83
N SER A 172 -9.77 -3.25 4.14
CA SER A 172 -9.72 -4.59 3.57
C SER A 172 -9.86 -4.55 2.04
N ASN A 173 -8.99 -5.27 1.34
CA ASN A 173 -9.01 -5.34 -0.14
C ASN A 173 -10.21 -6.12 -0.71
N VAL A 174 -10.90 -6.90 0.12
CA VAL A 174 -12.09 -7.68 -0.28
C VAL A 174 -13.35 -7.01 0.22
N LEU A 175 -13.51 -6.81 1.51
CA LEU A 175 -14.74 -6.30 2.10
C LEU A 175 -14.80 -4.77 2.16
N GLY A 176 -13.64 -4.09 2.08
CA GLY A 176 -13.59 -2.64 2.09
C GLY A 176 -13.96 -2.01 3.44
N TYR A 177 -14.05 -2.78 4.52
CA TYR A 177 -14.22 -2.24 5.85
C TYR A 177 -12.94 -1.57 6.34
N ASP A 178 -13.08 -0.46 7.03
CA ASP A 178 -12.05 0.25 7.77
C ASP A 178 -12.39 0.28 9.28
N PHE A 179 -11.48 0.84 10.07
CA PHE A 179 -11.63 0.98 11.51
C PHE A 179 -11.01 2.29 11.99
N ASP A 180 -11.30 2.70 13.22
CA ASP A 180 -10.69 3.88 13.84
C ASP A 180 -9.23 3.60 14.21
N VAL A 181 -8.32 3.91 13.26
CA VAL A 181 -6.88 3.69 13.41
C VAL A 181 -6.32 4.39 14.63
N LYS A 182 -6.81 5.58 14.97
CA LYS A 182 -6.31 6.38 16.10
C LYS A 182 -6.63 5.73 17.44
N GLU A 183 -7.86 5.23 17.58
CA GLU A 183 -8.25 4.48 18.77
C GLU A 183 -7.45 3.17 18.88
N PHE A 184 -7.24 2.48 17.75
CA PHE A 184 -6.43 1.27 17.70
C PHE A 184 -4.98 1.52 18.07
N SER A 185 -4.34 2.56 17.51
CA SER A 185 -2.96 2.94 17.85
C SER A 185 -2.79 3.13 19.35
N LYS A 186 -3.72 3.85 19.98
CA LYS A 186 -3.69 4.07 21.43
C LYS A 186 -3.72 2.75 22.20
N LEU A 187 -4.66 1.86 21.90
CA LEU A 187 -4.80 0.57 22.60
C LEU A 187 -3.59 -0.35 22.39
N ILE A 188 -3.04 -0.37 21.18
CA ILE A 188 -1.85 -1.16 20.83
C ILE A 188 -0.63 -0.65 21.59
N HIS A 189 -0.45 0.66 21.68
CA HIS A 189 0.66 1.27 22.40
C HIS A 189 0.52 1.10 23.94
N GLU A 190 -0.70 1.03 24.49
CA GLU A 190 -0.92 0.77 25.93
C GLU A 190 -0.31 -0.58 26.38
N VAL A 191 -0.22 -1.59 25.50
CA VAL A 191 0.45 -2.86 25.81
C VAL A 191 1.93 -2.89 25.39
N GLY A 192 2.46 -1.78 24.85
CA GLY A 192 3.84 -1.66 24.42
C GLY A 192 4.15 -2.33 23.08
N ALA A 193 3.14 -2.66 22.28
CA ALA A 193 3.28 -3.21 20.94
C ALA A 193 3.49 -2.11 19.89
N ILE A 194 4.14 -2.46 18.78
CA ILE A 194 4.23 -1.60 17.59
C ILE A 194 3.06 -1.86 16.64
N PHE A 195 2.66 -0.82 15.92
CA PHE A 195 1.56 -0.88 14.97
C PHE A 195 2.04 -0.66 13.53
N LEU A 196 1.91 -1.69 12.68
CA LEU A 196 2.07 -1.60 11.23
C LEU A 196 0.70 -1.50 10.57
N LEU A 197 0.50 -0.43 9.82
CA LEU A 197 -0.72 -0.18 9.05
C LEU A 197 -0.46 -0.46 7.55
N ASP A 198 -1.14 -1.45 6.98
CA ASP A 198 -1.16 -1.66 5.54
C ASP A 198 -2.14 -0.67 4.89
N GLY A 199 -1.56 0.37 4.30
CA GLY A 199 -2.28 1.45 3.63
C GLY A 199 -2.51 1.23 2.13
N ALA A 200 -2.29 0.02 1.62
CA ALA A 200 -2.38 -0.25 0.17
C ALA A 200 -3.74 0.12 -0.45
N GLN A 201 -4.83 -0.01 0.32
CA GLN A 201 -6.19 0.34 -0.12
C GLN A 201 -6.71 1.64 0.49
N SER A 202 -5.96 2.32 1.36
CA SER A 202 -6.41 3.59 1.95
C SER A 202 -5.68 4.80 1.39
N VAL A 203 -4.34 4.74 1.30
CA VAL A 203 -3.50 5.86 0.82
C VAL A 203 -3.89 6.36 -0.58
N PRO A 204 -4.32 5.50 -1.54
CA PRO A 204 -4.78 5.96 -2.84
C PRO A 204 -6.09 6.77 -2.82
N HIS A 205 -6.93 6.59 -1.80
CA HIS A 205 -8.35 6.97 -1.83
C HIS A 205 -8.72 8.02 -0.79
N LYS A 206 -8.00 8.10 0.32
CA LYS A 206 -8.29 9.03 1.42
C LYS A 206 -7.01 9.63 1.98
N LYS A 207 -7.14 10.78 2.63
CA LYS A 207 -6.02 11.40 3.32
C LYS A 207 -5.58 10.53 4.50
N VAL A 208 -4.28 10.22 4.54
CA VAL A 208 -3.63 9.49 5.64
C VAL A 208 -2.58 10.38 6.26
N ASP A 209 -2.70 10.66 7.55
CA ASP A 209 -1.78 11.48 8.33
C ASP A 209 -1.14 10.61 9.41
N VAL A 210 0.12 10.21 9.20
CA VAL A 210 0.79 9.25 10.09
C VAL A 210 1.03 9.79 11.49
N LYS A 211 1.10 11.13 11.66
CA LYS A 211 1.27 11.74 12.98
C LYS A 211 -0.04 11.77 13.77
N ASP A 212 -1.15 12.09 13.08
CA ASP A 212 -2.46 12.09 13.71
C ASP A 212 -2.93 10.68 14.06
N LEU A 213 -2.64 9.71 13.18
CA LEU A 213 -2.95 8.29 13.39
C LEU A 213 -2.02 7.60 14.40
N ASP A 214 -0.84 8.18 14.66
CA ASP A 214 0.21 7.66 15.54
C ASP A 214 0.63 6.21 15.24
N VAL A 215 0.63 5.82 13.97
CA VAL A 215 1.12 4.51 13.53
C VAL A 215 2.65 4.46 13.54
N ASP A 216 3.22 3.30 13.83
CA ASP A 216 4.68 3.12 13.87
C ASP A 216 5.26 2.87 12.49
N PHE A 217 4.52 2.12 11.66
CA PHE A 217 4.81 1.88 10.25
C PHE A 217 3.56 2.05 9.40
N LEU A 218 3.73 2.62 8.19
CA LEU A 218 2.73 2.64 7.14
C LEU A 218 3.36 2.13 5.85
N VAL A 219 2.66 1.26 5.13
CA VAL A 219 3.14 0.68 3.87
C VAL A 219 2.10 0.87 2.76
N PHE A 220 2.56 1.19 1.54
CA PHE A 220 1.68 1.29 0.37
C PHE A 220 2.43 1.13 -0.94
N SER A 221 1.68 0.94 -2.03
CA SER A 221 2.21 0.68 -3.38
C SER A 221 1.80 1.74 -4.37
N GLY A 222 2.73 2.19 -5.21
CA GLY A 222 2.48 3.18 -6.25
C GLY A 222 1.44 2.74 -7.28
N HIS A 223 1.43 1.44 -7.65
CA HIS A 223 0.55 0.94 -8.70
C HIS A 223 -0.95 0.98 -8.39
N LYS A 224 -1.34 1.18 -7.14
CA LYS A 224 -2.75 1.36 -6.72
C LYS A 224 -3.18 2.82 -6.65
N MET A 225 -2.24 3.77 -6.70
CA MET A 225 -2.47 5.21 -6.61
C MET A 225 -2.06 5.96 -7.88
N CYS A 226 -2.45 5.45 -9.04
CA CYS A 226 -2.12 5.99 -10.37
C CYS A 226 -0.62 5.99 -10.72
N GLY A 227 0.24 5.50 -9.84
CA GLY A 227 1.69 5.41 -10.01
C GLY A 227 2.15 4.14 -10.71
N PRO A 228 3.43 4.00 -11.02
CA PRO A 228 3.98 2.82 -11.69
C PRO A 228 4.01 1.57 -10.79
N THR A 229 4.14 0.41 -11.43
CA THR A 229 4.47 -0.85 -10.76
C THR A 229 5.92 -0.85 -10.29
N GLY A 230 6.28 -1.73 -9.33
CA GLY A 230 7.66 -1.89 -8.88
C GLY A 230 8.18 -0.71 -8.04
N ILE A 231 7.29 0.11 -7.49
CA ILE A 231 7.59 1.16 -6.52
C ILE A 231 6.54 1.17 -5.41
N GLY A 232 6.99 1.37 -4.20
CA GLY A 232 6.18 1.56 -3.02
C GLY A 232 6.93 2.29 -1.93
N VAL A 233 6.32 2.40 -0.79
CA VAL A 233 6.83 3.17 0.35
C VAL A 233 6.70 2.36 1.62
N LEU A 234 7.75 2.38 2.43
CA LEU A 234 7.74 2.11 3.85
C LEU A 234 7.94 3.43 4.57
N TYR A 235 6.92 3.89 5.28
CA TYR A 235 7.07 4.87 6.34
C TYR A 235 7.36 4.14 7.65
N GLY A 236 8.27 4.66 8.45
CA GLY A 236 8.48 4.20 9.82
C GLY A 236 8.94 5.35 10.72
N LYS A 237 8.51 5.34 11.99
CA LYS A 237 9.06 6.26 12.99
C LYS A 237 10.58 6.13 12.98
N TYR A 238 11.31 7.25 12.90
CA TYR A 238 12.75 7.25 12.65
C TYR A 238 13.53 6.36 13.62
N ASP A 239 13.19 6.37 14.89
CA ASP A 239 13.88 5.57 15.91
C ASP A 239 13.69 4.06 15.71
N LEU A 240 12.52 3.65 15.18
CA LEU A 240 12.27 2.25 14.82
C LEU A 240 13.06 1.86 13.56
N LEU A 241 13.03 2.68 12.52
CA LEU A 241 13.84 2.45 11.31
C LEU A 241 15.33 2.36 11.66
N ASN A 242 15.81 3.23 12.54
CA ASN A 242 17.23 3.22 12.95
C ASN A 242 17.63 1.93 13.68
N LYS A 243 16.70 1.31 14.42
CA LYS A 243 16.91 0.05 15.14
C LYS A 243 16.82 -1.20 14.25
N MET A 244 16.06 -1.12 13.14
CA MET A 244 15.88 -2.25 12.22
C MET A 244 17.16 -2.62 11.49
N ASP A 245 17.32 -3.89 11.14
CA ASP A 245 18.34 -4.33 10.20
C ASP A 245 17.81 -4.24 8.75
N PRO A 246 18.68 -3.92 7.77
CA PRO A 246 18.27 -3.90 6.38
C PRO A 246 17.99 -5.33 5.87
N LEU A 247 16.93 -5.49 5.08
CA LEU A 247 16.59 -6.77 4.42
C LEU A 247 17.61 -7.12 3.33
N MET A 248 18.09 -6.13 2.60
CA MET A 248 19.09 -6.28 1.54
C MET A 248 20.30 -5.43 1.84
N THR A 249 21.49 -5.95 1.51
CA THR A 249 22.75 -5.23 1.65
C THR A 249 23.42 -5.04 0.28
N GLY A 250 24.08 -3.90 0.08
CA GLY A 250 24.70 -3.57 -1.19
C GLY A 250 25.37 -2.20 -1.19
N GLY A 251 25.77 -1.74 -2.36
CA GLY A 251 26.42 -0.44 -2.49
C GLY A 251 25.49 0.73 -2.19
N GLY A 252 26.02 1.81 -1.63
CA GLY A 252 25.30 3.08 -1.37
C GLY A 252 24.66 3.17 0.00
N MET A 253 24.40 2.05 0.67
CA MET A 253 23.79 1.99 2.01
C MET A 253 24.79 1.93 3.16
N ASN A 254 26.05 1.77 2.87
CA ASN A 254 27.15 1.64 3.85
C ASN A 254 27.97 2.93 3.97
N THR A 255 28.47 3.20 5.16
CA THR A 255 29.49 4.24 5.40
C THR A 255 30.90 3.69 5.21
N LYS A 256 31.14 2.46 5.65
CA LYS A 256 32.41 1.74 5.53
C LYS A 256 32.17 0.23 5.60
N PHE A 257 33.10 -0.53 5.07
CA PHE A 257 33.24 -1.96 5.35
C PHE A 257 34.73 -2.34 5.26
N ASP A 258 35.12 -3.42 5.90
CA ASP A 258 36.47 -3.94 5.88
C ASP A 258 36.49 -5.44 5.52
N MET A 259 37.73 -5.96 5.34
CA MET A 259 37.93 -7.36 4.97
C MET A 259 37.67 -8.34 6.15
N CYS A 260 37.43 -7.83 7.34
CA CYS A 260 37.04 -8.61 8.52
C CYS A 260 35.52 -8.74 8.67
N GLY A 261 34.73 -8.16 7.75
CA GLY A 261 33.29 -8.22 7.77
C GLY A 261 32.62 -7.15 8.63
N ASN A 262 33.35 -6.13 9.11
CA ASN A 262 32.74 -5.02 9.82
C ASN A 262 32.04 -4.08 8.82
N ILE A 263 30.74 -3.85 9.02
CA ILE A 263 29.91 -3.00 8.16
C ILE A 263 29.36 -1.84 8.98
N GLY A 264 29.63 -0.61 8.55
CA GLY A 264 28.91 0.59 9.04
C GLY A 264 27.83 0.97 8.05
N TYR A 265 26.60 1.06 8.51
CA TYR A 265 25.45 1.47 7.68
C TYR A 265 25.24 2.98 7.70
N GLN A 266 24.66 3.49 6.61
CA GLN A 266 24.10 4.83 6.57
C GLN A 266 22.91 4.95 7.54
N HIS A 267 22.45 6.19 7.79
CA HIS A 267 21.20 6.43 8.49
C HIS A 267 19.99 6.16 7.58
N PRO A 268 18.80 5.88 8.17
CA PRO A 268 17.55 5.86 7.38
C PRO A 268 17.36 7.19 6.63
N PRO A 269 16.86 7.17 5.40
CA PRO A 269 16.34 6.02 4.66
C PRO A 269 17.41 5.22 3.91
N LEU A 270 18.61 5.79 3.68
CA LEU A 270 19.66 5.21 2.82
C LEU A 270 20.13 3.83 3.30
N LYS A 271 20.05 3.56 4.60
CA LYS A 271 20.29 2.23 5.19
C LYS A 271 19.49 1.10 4.53
N PHE A 272 18.33 1.41 3.95
CA PHE A 272 17.41 0.42 3.38
C PHE A 272 17.39 0.42 1.85
N GLU A 273 18.13 1.33 1.22
CA GLU A 273 18.12 1.55 -0.23
C GLU A 273 19.43 1.06 -0.86
N ALA A 274 19.61 -0.26 -0.87
CA ALA A 274 20.82 -0.89 -1.41
C ALA A 274 20.84 -0.90 -2.95
N GLY A 275 22.00 -0.57 -3.53
CA GLY A 275 22.20 -0.61 -4.99
C GLY A 275 21.57 0.58 -5.72
N THR A 276 21.44 0.45 -7.05
CA THR A 276 20.74 1.44 -7.86
C THR A 276 19.24 1.30 -7.69
N GLN A 277 18.61 2.37 -7.23
CA GLN A 277 17.19 2.40 -6.95
C GLN A 277 16.33 2.45 -8.22
N ASN A 278 15.04 2.16 -8.11
CA ASN A 278 14.07 2.32 -9.20
C ASN A 278 13.74 3.81 -9.42
N ILE A 279 14.69 4.56 -9.99
CA ILE A 279 14.59 6.02 -10.15
C ILE A 279 13.37 6.40 -11.00
N ALA A 280 13.15 5.70 -12.11
CA ALA A 280 11.98 5.92 -12.97
C ALA A 280 10.66 5.70 -12.21
N GLY A 281 10.61 4.66 -11.36
CA GLY A 281 9.46 4.39 -10.49
C GLY A 281 9.22 5.49 -9.46
N VAL A 282 10.29 6.00 -8.84
CA VAL A 282 10.22 7.12 -7.89
C VAL A 282 9.68 8.38 -8.57
N ILE A 283 10.22 8.73 -9.74
CA ILE A 283 9.76 9.89 -10.52
C ILE A 283 8.28 9.75 -10.91
N GLY A 284 7.90 8.57 -11.40
CA GLY A 284 6.50 8.28 -11.72
C GLY A 284 5.56 8.33 -10.51
N LEU A 285 6.02 7.88 -9.32
CA LEU A 285 5.26 8.02 -8.07
C LEU A 285 5.07 9.50 -7.70
N GLY A 286 6.11 10.31 -7.85
CA GLY A 286 6.03 11.76 -7.64
C GLY A 286 4.99 12.43 -8.53
N ALA A 287 4.96 12.08 -9.82
CA ALA A 287 3.96 12.57 -10.77
C ALA A 287 2.53 12.10 -10.41
N ALA A 288 2.38 10.86 -9.92
CA ALA A 288 1.09 10.34 -9.47
C ALA A 288 0.56 11.11 -8.25
N ILE A 289 1.42 11.44 -7.28
CA ILE A 289 1.04 12.26 -6.11
C ILE A 289 0.61 13.66 -6.56
N ASP A 290 1.33 14.29 -7.48
CA ASP A 290 0.93 15.59 -8.04
C ASP A 290 -0.45 15.51 -8.70
N TYR A 291 -0.69 14.45 -9.47
CA TYR A 291 -1.97 14.23 -10.13
C TYR A 291 -3.11 14.08 -9.11
N LEU A 292 -2.95 13.23 -8.10
CA LEU A 292 -3.94 13.04 -7.04
C LEU A 292 -4.21 14.35 -6.26
N ASN A 293 -3.16 15.08 -5.92
CA ASN A 293 -3.27 16.38 -5.24
C ASN A 293 -3.98 17.42 -6.11
N SER A 294 -3.79 17.41 -7.43
CA SER A 294 -4.46 18.33 -8.35
C SER A 294 -5.98 18.13 -8.40
N ILE A 295 -6.46 16.92 -8.13
CA ILE A 295 -7.89 16.59 -8.02
C ILE A 295 -8.38 16.84 -6.59
N GLY A 296 -7.58 16.44 -5.60
CA GLY A 296 -7.87 16.45 -4.17
C GLY A 296 -8.44 15.11 -3.68
N LEU A 297 -7.79 14.52 -2.67
CA LEU A 297 -8.20 13.23 -2.10
C LEU A 297 -9.61 13.28 -1.52
N ASP A 298 -10.01 14.39 -0.87
CA ASP A 298 -11.37 14.56 -0.35
C ASP A 298 -12.43 14.49 -1.45
N VAL A 299 -12.11 15.05 -2.63
CA VAL A 299 -13.00 15.03 -3.80
C VAL A 299 -13.08 13.62 -4.40
N ILE A 300 -11.95 12.89 -4.41
CA ILE A 300 -11.89 11.49 -4.86
C ILE A 300 -12.72 10.61 -3.92
N GLU A 301 -12.47 10.68 -2.62
CA GLU A 301 -13.19 9.91 -1.59
C GLU A 301 -14.70 10.15 -1.66
N GLN A 302 -15.14 11.40 -1.73
CA GLN A 302 -16.55 11.74 -1.86
C GLN A 302 -17.17 11.15 -3.13
N ARG A 303 -16.45 11.21 -4.25
CA ARG A 303 -16.92 10.65 -5.52
C ARG A 303 -17.05 9.13 -5.48
N GLU A 304 -16.12 8.45 -4.87
CA GLU A 304 -16.16 6.99 -4.69
C GLU A 304 -17.36 6.57 -3.84
N LYS A 305 -17.63 7.27 -2.73
CA LYS A 305 -18.82 7.07 -1.89
C LYS A 305 -20.11 7.22 -2.68
N GLU A 306 -20.22 8.27 -3.49
CA GLU A 306 -21.39 8.49 -4.35
C GLU A 306 -21.60 7.36 -5.37
N LEU A 307 -20.50 6.94 -6.04
CA LEU A 307 -20.56 5.86 -7.02
C LEU A 307 -20.91 4.53 -6.38
N LYS A 308 -20.34 4.22 -5.22
CA LYS A 308 -20.68 3.00 -4.48
C LYS A 308 -22.15 2.98 -4.11
N ARG A 309 -22.68 4.04 -3.50
CA ARG A 309 -24.10 4.13 -3.13
C ARG A 309 -25.02 3.96 -4.33
N TYR A 310 -24.67 4.56 -5.47
CA TYR A 310 -25.39 4.39 -6.71
C TYR A 310 -25.36 2.94 -7.20
N ALA A 311 -24.16 2.32 -7.23
CA ALA A 311 -23.99 0.94 -7.68
C ALA A 311 -24.72 -0.06 -6.77
N ILE A 312 -24.60 0.07 -5.44
CA ILE A 312 -25.31 -0.76 -4.46
C ILE A 312 -26.83 -0.67 -4.67
N LYS A 313 -27.35 0.56 -4.84
CA LYS A 313 -28.79 0.75 -5.14
C LYS A 313 -29.21 -0.02 -6.39
N LYS A 314 -28.40 0.02 -7.45
CA LYS A 314 -28.72 -0.67 -8.71
C LYS A 314 -28.55 -2.18 -8.62
N LEU A 315 -27.54 -2.66 -7.94
CA LEU A 315 -27.32 -4.10 -7.73
C LEU A 315 -28.44 -4.73 -6.90
N LYS A 316 -28.99 -4.00 -5.90
CA LYS A 316 -30.14 -4.46 -5.10
C LYS A 316 -31.45 -4.58 -5.88
N GLU A 317 -31.55 -3.98 -7.07
CA GLU A 317 -32.69 -4.16 -7.98
C GLU A 317 -32.64 -5.52 -8.71
N VAL A 318 -31.54 -6.29 -8.56
CA VAL A 318 -31.34 -7.57 -9.27
C VAL A 318 -31.33 -8.71 -8.24
N ASP A 319 -32.40 -9.49 -8.18
CA ASP A 319 -32.64 -10.51 -7.13
C ASP A 319 -31.59 -11.61 -7.03
N ILE A 320 -30.83 -11.85 -8.09
CA ILE A 320 -29.75 -12.88 -8.11
C ILE A 320 -28.41 -12.38 -7.58
N ILE A 321 -28.30 -11.11 -7.18
CA ILE A 321 -27.06 -10.53 -6.66
C ILE A 321 -27.09 -10.55 -5.13
N THR A 322 -26.05 -11.14 -4.52
CA THR A 322 -25.79 -11.05 -3.08
C THR A 322 -24.60 -10.12 -2.83
N ILE A 323 -24.79 -9.03 -2.09
CA ILE A 323 -23.75 -8.04 -1.77
C ILE A 323 -23.30 -8.25 -0.33
N TYR A 324 -21.98 -8.27 -0.09
CA TYR A 324 -21.40 -8.56 1.22
C TYR A 324 -20.98 -7.31 2.01
N ASN A 325 -20.86 -6.15 1.34
CA ASN A 325 -20.31 -4.94 1.95
C ASN A 325 -21.09 -3.69 1.55
N ASP A 326 -22.41 -3.74 1.69
CA ASP A 326 -23.31 -2.64 1.31
C ASP A 326 -23.42 -1.53 2.36
N ASP A 327 -22.79 -1.70 3.53
CA ASP A 327 -22.89 -0.83 4.71
C ASP A 327 -21.58 -0.09 5.05
N ASN A 328 -20.65 0.00 4.10
CA ASN A 328 -19.44 0.84 4.23
C ASN A 328 -19.27 1.79 3.04
N ASP A 329 -18.40 2.77 3.19
CA ASP A 329 -18.20 3.86 2.23
C ASP A 329 -16.95 3.72 1.35
N SER A 330 -16.21 2.59 1.41
CA SER A 330 -15.05 2.37 0.52
C SER A 330 -15.48 2.18 -0.94
N GLY A 331 -14.59 2.41 -1.90
CA GLY A 331 -14.87 2.18 -3.33
C GLY A 331 -15.01 0.70 -3.74
N ILE A 332 -14.82 -0.24 -2.80
CA ILE A 332 -14.88 -1.68 -3.06
C ILE A 332 -16.31 -2.20 -2.95
N ILE A 333 -16.76 -2.98 -3.94
CA ILE A 333 -18.05 -3.67 -3.95
C ILE A 333 -17.80 -5.16 -4.16
N THR A 334 -18.20 -5.96 -3.17
CA THR A 334 -18.02 -7.40 -3.16
C THR A 334 -19.37 -8.08 -3.25
N PHE A 335 -19.55 -8.91 -4.29
CA PHE A 335 -20.81 -9.56 -4.54
C PHE A 335 -20.65 -10.93 -5.18
N ASN A 336 -21.65 -11.78 -5.03
CA ASN A 336 -21.83 -13.01 -5.79
C ASN A 336 -23.09 -12.96 -6.66
N VAL A 337 -23.07 -13.71 -7.74
CA VAL A 337 -24.26 -14.01 -8.55
C VAL A 337 -24.77 -15.38 -8.14
N LYS A 338 -26.02 -15.46 -7.71
CA LYS A 338 -26.65 -16.70 -7.21
C LYS A 338 -26.52 -17.83 -8.25
N ASP A 339 -26.09 -19.00 -7.79
CA ASP A 339 -25.94 -20.22 -8.59
C ASP A 339 -24.97 -20.09 -9.77
N VAL A 340 -24.09 -19.08 -9.78
CA VAL A 340 -23.06 -18.86 -10.80
C VAL A 340 -21.69 -18.86 -10.13
N PHE A 341 -20.77 -19.66 -10.66
CA PHE A 341 -19.40 -19.67 -10.18
C PHE A 341 -18.69 -18.34 -10.51
N ALA A 342 -17.88 -17.82 -9.60
CA ALA A 342 -17.34 -16.47 -9.73
C ALA A 342 -16.50 -16.26 -11.00
N GLN A 343 -15.73 -17.27 -11.44
CA GLN A 343 -14.96 -17.23 -12.68
C GLN A 343 -15.82 -17.21 -13.93
N ASP A 344 -16.97 -17.90 -13.91
CA ASP A 344 -17.93 -17.90 -15.03
C ASP A 344 -18.62 -16.53 -15.15
N ALA A 345 -19.01 -15.95 -13.99
CA ALA A 345 -19.53 -14.58 -13.96
C ALA A 345 -18.50 -13.57 -14.50
N ALA A 346 -17.23 -13.66 -14.10
CA ALA A 346 -16.18 -12.78 -14.60
C ALA A 346 -15.93 -12.96 -16.10
N SER A 347 -15.99 -14.19 -16.62
CA SER A 347 -15.90 -14.47 -18.06
C SER A 347 -17.06 -13.83 -18.83
N LEU A 348 -18.26 -13.84 -18.26
CA LEU A 348 -19.41 -13.17 -18.85
C LEU A 348 -19.22 -11.64 -18.85
N PHE A 349 -18.79 -11.03 -17.74
CA PHE A 349 -18.47 -9.60 -17.69
C PHE A 349 -17.41 -9.23 -18.74
N ASN A 350 -16.34 -10.03 -18.89
CA ASN A 350 -15.32 -9.84 -19.92
C ASN A 350 -15.93 -9.79 -21.33
N SER A 351 -16.90 -10.65 -21.65
CA SER A 351 -17.56 -10.65 -22.96
C SER A 351 -18.33 -9.35 -23.26
N TYR A 352 -18.66 -8.60 -22.23
CA TYR A 352 -19.29 -7.26 -22.33
C TYR A 352 -18.29 -6.10 -22.24
N GLY A 353 -16.99 -6.38 -22.18
CA GLY A 353 -15.95 -5.36 -22.08
C GLY A 353 -15.75 -4.84 -20.64
N ILE A 354 -16.23 -5.56 -19.63
CA ILE A 354 -16.19 -5.17 -18.23
C ILE A 354 -15.10 -5.97 -17.51
N ALA A 355 -14.07 -5.30 -17.01
CA ALA A 355 -12.98 -5.90 -16.24
C ALA A 355 -13.33 -5.85 -14.74
N VAL A 356 -13.52 -7.01 -14.14
CA VAL A 356 -13.71 -7.22 -12.70
C VAL A 356 -12.73 -8.27 -12.20
N ARG A 357 -12.52 -8.33 -10.90
CA ARG A 357 -11.72 -9.38 -10.27
C ARG A 357 -12.63 -10.44 -9.66
N CYS A 358 -12.24 -11.72 -9.77
CA CYS A 358 -12.91 -12.86 -9.15
C CYS A 358 -11.91 -13.77 -8.45
N GLY A 359 -12.39 -14.65 -7.57
CA GLY A 359 -11.59 -15.64 -6.84
C GLY A 359 -11.23 -15.19 -5.41
N GLU A 360 -10.14 -15.73 -4.88
CA GLU A 360 -9.74 -15.57 -3.47
C GLU A 360 -9.09 -14.22 -3.14
N HIS A 361 -8.82 -13.36 -4.11
CA HIS A 361 -8.28 -12.00 -3.97
C HIS A 361 -6.98 -11.90 -3.14
N CYS A 362 -6.20 -12.98 -3.02
CA CYS A 362 -4.99 -13.09 -2.18
C CYS A 362 -5.27 -12.85 -0.67
N SER A 363 -6.45 -13.25 -0.20
CA SER A 363 -6.88 -13.17 1.21
C SER A 363 -7.26 -14.54 1.73
#